data_0e41bbc5e16497c53e4faafc32137792
#
_entry.id   0e41bbc5e16497c53e4faafc32137792
#
_cell.length_a   1.000
_cell.length_b   1.000
_cell.length_c   1.000
_cell.angle_alpha   90.00
_cell.angle_beta   90.00
_cell.angle_gamma   90.00
#
_symmetry.space_group_name_H-M   'P 1'
#
loop_
_entity.id
_entity.type
_entity.pdbx_description
1 polymer ?
#
loop_
_entity_poly.entity_id
_entity_poly.type
_entity_poly.pdbx_seq_one_letter_code
_entity_poly.pdbx_strand_id
1 'polypeptide(L)'
;MTASILTALLLLAPITPETARFTIRQDGRTIGTEEFTIRSQGKGYVAEGKTQLVGDPTPLSCRMELDENLNPTSYEYTHGLGTIRIKIETPTSQMTVGGGGSESSTEFRFPSGASIIDNNFFHHYLLLLYRVKGADQKFPIFVPQDMQAGQARVRSTGTRTYDLEVGDVKLEATVDSAGRLTRLTVPAAKVVVER
;
A
#
# COMPACT_ATOMS: atom_id res chain seq x y z
N MET A 1 -31.10 -38.40 5.25
CA MET A 1 -30.18 -37.83 4.24
C MET A 1 -29.55 -36.59 4.84
N THR A 2 -28.35 -36.71 5.38
CA THR A 2 -27.62 -35.60 6.00
C THR A 2 -26.64 -35.02 4.96
N ALA A 3 -26.96 -33.82 4.48
CA ALA A 3 -26.06 -33.11 3.58
C ALA A 3 -24.86 -32.53 4.38
N SER A 4 -23.66 -33.09 4.17
CA SER A 4 -22.42 -32.50 4.66
C SER A 4 -22.11 -31.25 3.87
N ILE A 5 -22.18 -30.09 4.53
CA ILE A 5 -21.69 -28.84 3.98
C ILE A 5 -20.16 -28.85 4.10
N LEU A 6 -19.49 -29.09 2.99
CA LEU A 6 -18.04 -28.98 2.89
C LEU A 6 -17.69 -27.48 2.86
N THR A 7 -17.32 -26.92 4.02
CA THR A 7 -16.81 -25.54 4.09
C THR A 7 -15.40 -25.55 3.50
N ALA A 8 -15.29 -25.11 2.25
CA ALA A 8 -13.99 -24.89 1.61
C ALA A 8 -13.28 -23.75 2.36
N LEU A 9 -12.27 -24.09 3.13
CA LEU A 9 -11.34 -23.12 3.72
C LEU A 9 -10.51 -22.57 2.55
N LEU A 10 -10.86 -21.38 2.05
CA LEU A 10 -10.00 -20.66 1.11
C LEU A 10 -8.76 -20.22 1.88
N LEU A 11 -7.73 -21.05 1.83
CA LEU A 11 -6.38 -20.65 2.20
C LEU A 11 -5.96 -19.54 1.23
N LEU A 12 -5.71 -18.33 1.74
CA LEU A 12 -5.05 -17.27 1.00
C LEU A 12 -3.74 -17.84 0.46
N ALA A 13 -3.58 -17.82 -0.87
CA ALA A 13 -2.29 -18.16 -1.44
C ALA A 13 -1.25 -17.18 -0.86
N PRO A 14 -0.11 -17.67 -0.38
CA PRO A 14 0.92 -16.78 0.15
C PRO A 14 1.36 -15.81 -0.95
N ILE A 15 1.56 -14.54 -0.56
CA ILE A 15 2.10 -13.55 -1.50
C ILE A 15 3.44 -14.04 -1.99
N THR A 16 3.62 -14.05 -3.29
CA THR A 16 4.92 -14.37 -3.89
C THR A 16 5.87 -13.19 -3.64
N PRO A 17 7.01 -13.41 -2.99
CA PRO A 17 8.02 -12.37 -2.86
C PRO A 17 8.38 -11.78 -4.21
N GLU A 18 8.49 -10.46 -4.30
CA GLU A 18 8.85 -9.81 -5.55
C GLU A 18 9.73 -8.59 -5.32
N THR A 19 10.56 -8.31 -6.31
CA THR A 19 11.29 -7.05 -6.48
C THR A 19 10.94 -6.51 -7.84
N ALA A 20 10.54 -5.25 -7.89
CA ALA A 20 10.16 -4.62 -9.15
C ALA A 20 10.45 -3.13 -9.16
N ARG A 21 10.29 -2.55 -10.36
CA ARG A 21 10.42 -1.12 -10.59
C ARG A 21 9.22 -0.63 -11.38
N PHE A 22 8.68 0.49 -10.93
CA PHE A 22 7.68 1.26 -11.67
C PHE A 22 8.31 2.49 -12.32
N THR A 23 7.82 2.84 -13.50
CA THR A 23 8.02 4.14 -14.12
C THR A 23 6.77 4.98 -13.88
N ILE A 24 6.93 6.18 -13.35
CA ILE A 24 5.85 7.12 -13.02
C ILE A 24 5.82 8.19 -14.11
N ARG A 25 4.68 8.34 -14.78
CA ARG A 25 4.48 9.37 -15.81
C ARG A 25 3.32 10.26 -15.44
N GLN A 26 3.44 11.53 -15.78
CA GLN A 26 2.35 12.51 -15.71
C GLN A 26 2.28 13.28 -17.03
N ASP A 27 1.09 13.41 -17.62
CA ASP A 27 0.91 13.99 -18.95
C ASP A 27 1.84 13.38 -20.02
N GLY A 28 2.10 12.05 -19.91
CA GLY A 28 3.00 11.32 -20.81
C GLY A 28 4.50 11.48 -20.55
N ARG A 29 4.91 12.38 -19.66
CA ARG A 29 6.32 12.60 -19.31
C ARG A 29 6.71 11.80 -18.09
N THR A 30 7.87 11.18 -18.09
CA THR A 30 8.41 10.51 -16.90
C THR A 30 8.73 11.56 -15.83
N ILE A 31 8.11 11.43 -14.66
CA ILE A 31 8.30 12.28 -13.49
C ILE A 31 9.02 11.57 -12.34
N GLY A 32 9.21 10.27 -12.44
CA GLY A 32 9.92 9.50 -11.42
C GLY A 32 9.91 8.01 -11.67
N THR A 33 10.50 7.30 -10.73
CA THR A 33 10.48 5.84 -10.66
C THR A 33 10.33 5.41 -9.23
N GLU A 34 9.74 4.24 -9.02
CA GLU A 34 9.69 3.57 -7.72
C GLU A 34 10.31 2.18 -7.86
N GLU A 35 11.27 1.86 -7.00
CA GLU A 35 11.79 0.51 -6.81
C GLU A 35 11.21 -0.03 -5.51
N PHE A 36 10.72 -1.27 -5.52
CA PHE A 36 10.16 -1.87 -4.31
C PHE A 36 10.47 -3.35 -4.21
N THR A 37 10.41 -3.83 -2.98
CA THR A 37 10.57 -5.25 -2.63
C THR A 37 9.49 -5.64 -1.64
N ILE A 38 8.83 -6.77 -1.89
CA ILE A 38 7.95 -7.44 -0.93
C ILE A 38 8.57 -8.80 -0.64
N ARG A 39 8.83 -9.10 0.62
CA ARG A 39 9.45 -10.36 1.04
C ARG A 39 8.79 -10.92 2.29
N SER A 40 8.83 -12.24 2.45
CA SER A 40 8.40 -12.89 3.68
C SER A 40 9.39 -12.58 4.82
N GLN A 41 8.85 -12.33 6.02
CA GLN A 41 9.63 -12.15 7.25
C GLN A 41 8.90 -12.80 8.41
N GLY A 42 9.46 -13.88 8.95
CA GLY A 42 8.79 -14.68 9.98
C GLY A 42 7.46 -15.23 9.48
N LYS A 43 6.37 -14.92 10.17
CA LYS A 43 5.01 -15.27 9.74
C LYS A 43 4.35 -14.22 8.85
N GLY A 44 4.94 -13.04 8.71
CA GLY A 44 4.39 -11.93 7.95
C GLY A 44 5.26 -11.53 6.76
N TYR A 45 5.19 -10.26 6.42
CA TYR A 45 5.87 -9.69 5.26
C TYR A 45 6.52 -8.37 5.61
N VAL A 46 7.51 -8.00 4.80
CA VAL A 46 8.09 -6.65 4.76
C VAL A 46 7.98 -6.13 3.34
N ALA A 47 7.43 -4.94 3.20
CA ALA A 47 7.42 -4.17 1.98
C ALA A 47 8.32 -2.94 2.14
N GLU A 48 9.24 -2.75 1.22
CA GLU A 48 10.17 -1.62 1.17
C GLU A 48 10.04 -0.96 -0.19
N GLY A 49 10.00 0.37 -0.20
CA GLY A 49 9.90 1.16 -1.41
C GLY A 49 10.87 2.34 -1.41
N LYS A 50 11.34 2.69 -2.61
CA LYS A 50 12.18 3.86 -2.85
C LYS A 50 11.67 4.57 -4.11
N THR A 51 11.13 5.77 -3.93
CA THR A 51 10.68 6.61 -5.04
C THR A 51 11.69 7.71 -5.31
N GLN A 52 12.11 7.83 -6.56
CA GLN A 52 12.99 8.89 -7.04
C GLN A 52 12.21 9.77 -8.02
N LEU A 53 12.00 11.02 -7.65
CA LEU A 53 11.38 12.00 -8.54
C LEU A 53 12.42 12.71 -9.41
N VAL A 54 12.03 13.06 -10.63
CA VAL A 54 12.87 13.84 -11.52
C VAL A 54 13.02 15.26 -10.96
N GLY A 55 14.27 15.70 -10.80
CA GLY A 55 14.60 17.02 -10.25
C GLY A 55 14.73 17.07 -8.73
N ASP A 56 14.34 16.03 -8.01
CA ASP A 56 14.62 15.90 -6.58
C ASP A 56 15.85 14.99 -6.37
N PRO A 57 16.95 15.50 -5.79
CA PRO A 57 18.14 14.69 -5.53
C PRO A 57 17.91 13.68 -4.40
N THR A 58 16.88 13.87 -3.57
CA THR A 58 16.65 13.07 -2.37
C THR A 58 15.54 12.08 -2.60
N PRO A 59 15.80 10.77 -2.54
CA PRO A 59 14.73 9.78 -2.70
C PRO A 59 13.81 9.77 -1.47
N LEU A 60 12.54 9.46 -1.74
CA LEU A 60 11.61 9.06 -0.70
C LEU A 60 11.78 7.56 -0.45
N SER A 61 11.77 7.15 0.80
CA SER A 61 11.87 5.73 1.15
C SER A 61 10.80 5.35 2.16
N CYS A 62 10.30 4.14 2.06
CA CYS A 62 9.42 3.59 3.09
C CYS A 62 9.76 2.14 3.40
N ARG A 63 9.39 1.72 4.60
CA ARG A 63 9.39 0.35 5.07
C ARG A 63 8.11 0.08 5.84
N MET A 64 7.41 -0.99 5.49
CA MET A 64 6.18 -1.43 6.14
C MET A 64 6.34 -2.88 6.57
N GLU A 65 6.09 -3.17 7.83
CA GLU A 65 5.97 -4.54 8.31
C GLU A 65 4.49 -4.91 8.40
N LEU A 66 4.19 -6.14 8.00
CA LEU A 66 2.84 -6.66 7.86
C LEU A 66 2.73 -8.00 8.56
N ASP A 67 1.60 -8.28 9.17
CA ASP A 67 1.28 -9.62 9.67
C ASP A 67 0.95 -10.59 8.52
N GLU A 68 0.62 -11.83 8.86
CA GLU A 68 0.24 -12.87 7.91
C GLU A 68 -1.05 -12.56 7.13
N ASN A 69 -1.89 -11.63 7.63
CA ASN A 69 -3.12 -11.18 7.01
C ASN A 69 -2.95 -9.85 6.26
N LEU A 70 -1.71 -9.38 6.10
CA LEU A 70 -1.35 -8.09 5.49
C LEU A 70 -1.87 -6.87 6.24
N ASN A 71 -2.12 -6.99 7.54
CA ASN A 71 -2.34 -5.82 8.36
C ASN A 71 -0.99 -5.21 8.72
N PRO A 72 -0.81 -3.89 8.60
CA PRO A 72 0.42 -3.24 8.98
C PRO A 72 0.64 -3.33 10.49
N THR A 73 1.87 -3.62 10.90
CA THR A 73 2.32 -3.65 12.30
C THR A 73 3.30 -2.52 12.59
N SER A 74 4.03 -2.06 11.58
CA SER A 74 4.84 -0.84 11.64
C SER A 74 4.94 -0.18 10.27
N TYR A 75 5.25 1.11 10.29
CA TYR A 75 5.52 1.89 9.08
C TYR A 75 6.60 2.91 9.35
N GLU A 76 7.53 3.03 8.42
CA GLU A 76 8.56 4.08 8.42
C GLU A 76 8.60 4.76 7.06
N TYR A 77 8.66 6.09 7.07
CA TYR A 77 8.85 6.94 5.91
C TYR A 77 10.05 7.85 6.15
N THR A 78 10.84 8.08 5.11
CA THR A 78 11.99 8.98 5.15
C THR A 78 12.08 9.80 3.87
N HIS A 79 12.31 11.09 4.01
CA HIS A 79 12.69 11.99 2.92
C HIS A 79 13.64 13.07 3.45
N GLY A 80 14.88 13.05 2.98
CA GLY A 80 15.93 13.92 3.50
C GLY A 80 16.18 13.69 4.99
N LEU A 81 15.99 14.73 5.79
CA LEU A 81 16.10 14.67 7.24
C LEU A 81 14.75 14.38 7.93
N GLY A 82 13.66 14.35 7.18
CA GLY A 82 12.33 14.08 7.71
C GLY A 82 12.06 12.59 7.81
N THR A 83 11.52 12.15 8.96
CA THR A 83 11.12 10.77 9.21
C THR A 83 9.73 10.73 9.82
N ILE A 84 8.94 9.72 9.46
CA ILE A 84 7.70 9.35 10.15
C ILE A 84 7.85 7.87 10.51
N ARG A 85 7.67 7.54 11.78
CA ARG A 85 7.65 6.15 12.26
C ARG A 85 6.33 5.90 12.97
N ILE A 86 5.66 4.83 12.59
CA ILE A 86 4.42 4.40 13.22
C ILE A 86 4.62 2.99 13.78
N LYS A 87 4.36 2.83 15.07
CA LYS A 87 4.23 1.54 15.74
C LYS A 87 2.75 1.29 15.97
N ILE A 88 2.22 0.23 15.36
CA ILE A 88 0.80 -0.07 15.41
C ILE A 88 0.54 -1.09 16.51
N GLU A 89 -0.18 -0.67 17.54
CA GLU A 89 -0.51 -1.46 18.71
C GLU A 89 -1.96 -1.24 19.12
N THR A 90 -2.52 -2.17 19.87
CA THR A 90 -3.86 -2.06 20.45
C THR A 90 -3.73 -1.90 21.96
N PRO A 91 -4.45 -0.98 22.59
CA PRO A 91 -5.49 -0.09 22.03
C PRO A 91 -4.95 1.21 21.41
N THR A 92 -3.69 1.54 21.58
CA THR A 92 -3.10 2.83 21.19
C THR A 92 -1.81 2.61 20.42
N SER A 93 -1.72 3.22 19.26
CA SER A 93 -0.55 3.26 18.40
C SER A 93 0.25 4.53 18.65
N GLN A 94 1.53 4.51 18.30
CA GLN A 94 2.42 5.65 18.44
C GLN A 94 2.95 6.08 17.08
N MET A 95 2.93 7.38 16.82
CA MET A 95 3.58 8.01 15.69
C MET A 95 4.67 8.95 16.17
N THR A 96 5.86 8.78 15.64
CA THR A 96 7.00 9.67 15.87
C THR A 96 7.34 10.38 14.57
N VAL A 97 7.38 11.70 14.61
CA VAL A 97 7.83 12.56 13.51
C VAL A 97 9.16 13.17 13.90
N GLY A 98 10.18 12.93 13.08
CA GLY A 98 11.54 13.44 13.27
C GLY A 98 11.97 14.33 12.12
N GLY A 99 12.84 15.29 12.42
CA GLY A 99 13.47 16.18 11.42
C GLY A 99 14.35 17.24 12.07
N GLY A 100 15.48 17.56 11.41
CA GLY A 100 16.36 18.66 11.84
C GLY A 100 16.93 18.53 13.25
N GLY A 101 17.04 17.30 13.80
CA GLY A 101 17.58 17.05 15.14
C GLY A 101 16.53 17.10 16.27
N SER A 102 15.24 17.22 15.95
CA SER A 102 14.13 17.12 16.89
C SER A 102 13.21 15.96 16.54
N GLU A 103 12.57 15.37 17.55
CA GLU A 103 11.52 14.36 17.38
C GLU A 103 10.32 14.73 18.25
N SER A 104 9.13 14.45 17.75
CA SER A 104 7.89 14.54 18.49
C SER A 104 7.10 13.25 18.35
N SER A 105 6.44 12.82 19.41
CA SER A 105 5.62 11.61 19.41
C SER A 105 4.18 11.93 19.79
N THR A 106 3.26 11.27 19.11
CA THR A 106 1.83 11.40 19.34
C THR A 106 1.20 10.01 19.43
N GLU A 107 0.36 9.81 20.43
CA GLU A 107 -0.46 8.62 20.52
C GLU A 107 -1.77 8.81 19.75
N PHE A 108 -2.21 7.76 19.07
CA PHE A 108 -3.46 7.78 18.33
C PHE A 108 -4.07 6.38 18.22
N ARG A 109 -5.33 6.31 17.83
CA ARG A 109 -6.00 5.04 17.58
C ARG A 109 -5.89 4.71 16.08
N PHE A 110 -5.11 3.68 15.75
CA PHE A 110 -5.06 3.17 14.40
C PHE A 110 -6.37 2.44 14.05
N PRO A 111 -6.98 2.69 12.87
CA PRO A 111 -8.23 2.04 12.51
C PRO A 111 -8.05 0.53 12.35
N SER A 112 -8.90 -0.26 13.00
CA SER A 112 -8.81 -1.72 12.97
C SER A 112 -8.89 -2.26 11.54
N GLY A 113 -7.92 -3.09 11.15
CA GLY A 113 -7.84 -3.70 9.82
C GLY A 113 -7.51 -2.72 8.70
N ALA A 114 -7.07 -1.49 9.01
CA ALA A 114 -6.71 -0.52 7.99
C ALA A 114 -5.44 -0.95 7.23
N SER A 115 -5.40 -0.60 5.94
CA SER A 115 -4.17 -0.57 5.15
C SER A 115 -3.53 0.81 5.24
N ILE A 116 -2.21 0.88 5.22
CA ILE A 116 -1.52 2.15 5.03
C ILE A 116 -1.46 2.43 3.53
N ILE A 117 -1.91 3.62 3.14
CA ILE A 117 -1.75 4.15 1.79
C ILE A 117 -0.95 5.45 1.89
N ASP A 118 0.21 5.46 1.28
CA ASP A 118 1.06 6.62 1.13
C ASP A 118 1.11 6.97 -0.36
N ASN A 119 0.73 8.20 -0.69
CA ASN A 119 0.62 8.65 -2.08
C ASN A 119 1.95 8.71 -2.84
N ASN A 120 3.06 8.52 -2.15
CA ASN A 120 4.40 8.49 -2.74
C ASN A 120 4.84 7.08 -3.16
N PHE A 121 4.06 6.02 -2.79
CA PHE A 121 4.45 4.63 -3.03
C PHE A 121 3.30 3.82 -3.63
N PHE A 122 3.45 3.47 -4.89
CA PHE A 122 2.42 2.76 -5.66
C PHE A 122 2.32 1.27 -5.33
N HIS A 123 3.39 0.67 -4.77
CA HIS A 123 3.32 -0.71 -4.29
C HIS A 123 2.35 -0.89 -3.10
N HIS A 124 1.96 0.18 -2.40
CA HIS A 124 0.91 0.12 -1.37
C HIS A 124 -0.45 -0.26 -1.96
N TYR A 125 -0.75 0.16 -3.19
CA TYR A 125 -1.96 -0.26 -3.90
C TYR A 125 -1.92 -1.75 -4.27
N LEU A 126 -0.72 -2.29 -4.59
CA LEU A 126 -0.56 -3.72 -4.79
C LEU A 126 -0.84 -4.51 -3.51
N LEU A 127 -0.34 -4.05 -2.35
CA LEU A 127 -0.65 -4.66 -1.05
C LEU A 127 -2.15 -4.63 -0.75
N LEU A 128 -2.85 -3.55 -1.12
CA LEU A 128 -4.29 -3.45 -0.99
C LEU A 128 -5.00 -4.47 -1.90
N LEU A 129 -4.55 -4.63 -3.16
CA LEU A 129 -5.09 -5.60 -4.10
C LEU A 129 -4.93 -7.05 -3.63
N TYR A 130 -3.83 -7.40 -2.98
CA TYR A 130 -3.62 -8.73 -2.39
C TYR A 130 -4.62 -9.08 -1.28
N ARG A 131 -5.27 -8.09 -0.67
CA ARG A 131 -6.31 -8.29 0.35
C ARG A 131 -7.70 -8.53 -0.24
N VAL A 132 -7.88 -8.31 -1.54
CA VAL A 132 -9.19 -8.42 -2.20
C VAL A 132 -9.60 -9.88 -2.32
N LYS A 133 -10.78 -10.21 -1.75
CA LYS A 133 -11.35 -11.58 -1.75
C LYS A 133 -12.65 -11.69 -2.55
N GLY A 134 -13.17 -10.60 -3.07
CA GLY A 134 -14.46 -10.56 -3.77
C GLY A 134 -14.52 -9.47 -4.83
N ALA A 135 -15.64 -9.39 -5.52
CA ALA A 135 -15.79 -8.48 -6.66
C ALA A 135 -15.88 -7.00 -6.28
N ASP A 136 -16.30 -6.67 -5.06
CA ASP A 136 -16.47 -5.31 -4.54
C ASP A 136 -16.21 -5.32 -3.03
N GLN A 137 -15.16 -4.67 -2.59
CA GLN A 137 -14.77 -4.63 -1.17
C GLN A 137 -14.38 -3.23 -0.74
N LYS A 138 -14.67 -2.94 0.53
CA LYS A 138 -14.25 -1.71 1.20
C LYS A 138 -13.23 -2.04 2.28
N PHE A 139 -12.21 -1.22 2.38
CA PHE A 139 -11.14 -1.34 3.36
C PHE A 139 -10.98 -0.04 4.12
N PRO A 140 -10.85 -0.05 5.44
CA PRO A 140 -10.33 1.11 6.15
C PRO A 140 -8.90 1.36 5.69
N ILE A 141 -8.53 2.62 5.57
CA ILE A 141 -7.17 3.05 5.25
C ILE A 141 -6.70 4.10 6.24
N PHE A 142 -5.38 4.26 6.29
CA PHE A 142 -4.72 5.32 7.04
C PHE A 142 -3.65 5.96 6.16
N VAL A 143 -3.66 7.29 6.08
CA VAL A 143 -2.68 8.11 5.35
C VAL A 143 -1.74 8.76 6.37
N PRO A 144 -0.49 8.29 6.47
CA PRO A 144 0.44 8.73 7.52
C PRO A 144 0.76 10.23 7.50
N GLN A 145 0.94 10.82 6.33
CA GLN A 145 1.34 12.21 6.17
C GLN A 145 0.30 13.18 6.72
N ASP A 146 -0.97 12.83 6.59
CA ASP A 146 -2.09 13.67 7.01
C ASP A 146 -2.68 13.22 8.35
N MET A 147 -2.19 12.12 8.93
CA MET A 147 -2.79 11.42 10.07
C MET A 147 -4.29 11.13 9.87
N GLN A 148 -4.69 10.87 8.63
CA GLN A 148 -6.09 10.69 8.28
C GLN A 148 -6.48 9.23 8.14
N ALA A 149 -7.58 8.87 8.82
CA ALA A 149 -8.31 7.65 8.54
C ALA A 149 -9.30 7.89 7.39
N GLY A 150 -9.43 6.90 6.52
CA GLY A 150 -10.31 6.97 5.38
C GLY A 150 -10.84 5.59 4.99
N GLN A 151 -11.37 5.51 3.78
CA GLN A 151 -11.87 4.28 3.20
C GLN A 151 -11.34 4.15 1.76
N ALA A 152 -10.90 2.97 1.40
CA ALA A 152 -10.70 2.56 0.02
C ALA A 152 -11.81 1.58 -0.38
N ARG A 153 -12.28 1.68 -1.62
CA ARG A 153 -13.15 0.69 -2.27
C ARG A 153 -12.39 0.10 -3.44
N VAL A 154 -12.41 -1.21 -3.56
CA VAL A 154 -11.81 -1.92 -4.69
C VAL A 154 -12.89 -2.76 -5.35
N ARG A 155 -13.12 -2.54 -6.63
CA ARG A 155 -14.08 -3.25 -7.45
C ARG A 155 -13.39 -3.92 -8.64
N SER A 156 -13.60 -5.23 -8.77
CA SER A 156 -13.17 -5.96 -9.96
C SER A 156 -14.04 -5.57 -11.15
N THR A 157 -13.45 -5.13 -12.24
CA THR A 157 -14.10 -4.74 -13.50
C THR A 157 -13.87 -5.76 -14.61
N GLY A 158 -13.00 -6.74 -14.37
CA GLY A 158 -12.66 -7.82 -15.29
C GLY A 158 -11.77 -8.84 -14.61
N THR A 159 -11.24 -9.78 -15.38
CA THR A 159 -10.41 -10.87 -14.83
C THR A 159 -9.15 -10.37 -14.13
N ARG A 160 -8.60 -9.23 -14.53
CA ARG A 160 -7.33 -8.68 -14.05
C ARG A 160 -7.34 -7.16 -13.98
N THR A 161 -8.50 -6.57 -13.92
CA THR A 161 -8.71 -5.12 -13.87
C THR A 161 -9.56 -4.74 -12.68
N TYR A 162 -9.22 -3.63 -12.05
CA TYR A 162 -9.85 -3.13 -10.85
C TYR A 162 -10.03 -1.63 -10.93
N ASP A 163 -11.19 -1.14 -10.48
CA ASP A 163 -11.39 0.25 -10.10
C ASP A 163 -11.12 0.37 -8.60
N LEU A 164 -10.38 1.39 -8.23
CA LEU A 164 -10.12 1.76 -6.84
C LEU A 164 -10.65 3.18 -6.60
N GLU A 165 -11.28 3.36 -5.44
CA GLU A 165 -11.66 4.66 -4.92
C GLU A 165 -10.97 4.82 -3.56
N VAL A 166 -10.10 5.82 -3.42
CA VAL A 166 -9.34 6.11 -2.19
C VAL A 166 -9.65 7.55 -1.81
N GLY A 167 -10.53 7.73 -0.83
CA GLY A 167 -11.16 9.03 -0.61
C GLY A 167 -11.88 9.48 -1.88
N ASP A 168 -11.54 10.68 -2.37
CA ASP A 168 -12.10 11.26 -3.60
C ASP A 168 -11.32 10.88 -4.87
N VAL A 169 -10.20 10.14 -4.72
CA VAL A 169 -9.32 9.78 -5.83
C VAL A 169 -9.79 8.46 -6.45
N LYS A 170 -10.01 8.48 -7.77
CA LYS A 170 -10.31 7.29 -8.57
C LYS A 170 -9.08 6.81 -9.30
N LEU A 171 -8.83 5.52 -9.23
CA LEU A 171 -7.70 4.86 -9.89
C LEU A 171 -8.20 3.62 -10.63
N GLU A 172 -7.45 3.24 -11.67
CA GLU A 172 -7.64 2.01 -12.41
C GLU A 172 -6.37 1.17 -12.30
N ALA A 173 -6.50 -0.10 -11.94
CA ALA A 173 -5.37 -1.00 -11.80
C ALA A 173 -5.49 -2.20 -12.73
N THR A 174 -4.36 -2.64 -13.27
CA THR A 174 -4.24 -3.88 -14.03
C THR A 174 -3.16 -4.75 -13.41
N VAL A 175 -3.47 -6.03 -13.24
CA VAL A 175 -2.52 -7.03 -12.75
C VAL A 175 -2.24 -8.08 -13.83
N ASP A 176 -1.09 -8.75 -13.74
CA ASP A 176 -0.78 -9.90 -14.60
C ASP A 176 -1.45 -11.20 -14.09
N SER A 177 -1.16 -12.32 -14.75
CA SER A 177 -1.69 -13.63 -14.36
C SER A 177 -1.20 -14.14 -13.01
N ALA A 178 -0.14 -13.58 -12.48
CA ALA A 178 0.41 -13.87 -11.14
C ALA A 178 -0.11 -12.90 -10.06
N GLY A 179 -1.02 -11.97 -10.43
CA GLY A 179 -1.58 -10.96 -9.52
C GLY A 179 -0.66 -9.77 -9.27
N ARG A 180 0.45 -9.62 -10.01
CA ARG A 180 1.39 -8.52 -9.84
C ARG A 180 0.89 -7.29 -10.57
N LEU A 181 0.95 -6.13 -9.91
CA LEU A 181 0.54 -4.85 -10.50
C LEU A 181 1.44 -4.52 -11.70
N THR A 182 0.83 -4.37 -12.88
CA THR A 182 1.51 -3.99 -14.13
C THR A 182 1.25 -2.56 -14.53
N ARG A 183 0.08 -2.03 -14.17
CA ARG A 183 -0.31 -0.65 -14.47
C ARG A 183 -1.25 -0.12 -13.40
N LEU A 184 -1.05 1.13 -13.02
CA LEU A 184 -1.97 1.92 -12.22
C LEU A 184 -2.16 3.28 -12.90
N THR A 185 -3.40 3.72 -13.02
CA THR A 185 -3.75 5.01 -13.63
C THR A 185 -4.51 5.85 -12.63
N VAL A 186 -4.17 7.14 -12.53
CA VAL A 186 -4.94 8.16 -11.81
C VAL A 186 -5.45 9.17 -12.84
N PRO A 187 -6.64 8.97 -13.44
CA PRO A 187 -7.09 9.75 -14.59
C PRO A 187 -7.16 11.25 -14.32
N ALA A 188 -7.68 11.65 -13.15
CA ALA A 188 -7.83 13.06 -12.78
C ALA A 188 -6.49 13.80 -12.69
N ALA A 189 -5.41 13.11 -12.28
CA ALA A 189 -4.05 13.65 -12.20
C ALA A 189 -3.23 13.38 -13.47
N LYS A 190 -3.79 12.66 -14.46
CA LYS A 190 -3.11 12.16 -15.66
C LYS A 190 -1.82 11.41 -15.34
N VAL A 191 -1.80 10.72 -14.20
CA VAL A 191 -0.66 9.90 -13.76
C VAL A 191 -0.87 8.47 -14.24
N VAL A 192 0.20 7.90 -14.76
CA VAL A 192 0.29 6.50 -15.17
C VAL A 192 1.56 5.91 -14.58
N VAL A 193 1.40 4.79 -13.89
CA VAL A 193 2.47 4.02 -13.28
C VAL A 193 2.53 2.68 -13.98
N GLU A 194 3.68 2.33 -14.51
CA GLU A 194 3.88 1.10 -15.29
C GLU A 194 5.12 0.37 -14.81
N ARG A 195 5.01 -0.96 -14.84
CA ARG A 195 6.10 -1.87 -14.53
C ARG A 195 7.09 -1.96 -15.69
#